data_b857d780f7347a726f2aa1d267827dd4
#
_entry.id   b857d780f7347a726f2aa1d267827dd4
#
_cell.length_a   1.000
_cell.length_b   1.000
_cell.length_c   1.000
_cell.angle_alpha   90.00
_cell.angle_beta   90.00
_cell.angle_gamma   90.00
#
_symmetry.space_group_name_H-M   'P 1'
#
loop_
_entity.id
_entity.type
_entity.pdbx_description
1 polymer ?
#
loop_
_entity_poly.entity_id
_entity_poly.type
_entity_poly.pdbx_seq_one_letter_code
_entity_poly.pdbx_strand_id
1 'polypeptide(L)'
;METYDVVVIGSGPGGYVAAIRASQLGLRTALVEKYASLGGTCLNVGCIPSKALLDSSEHYHQAKEQFATHGIEVGKLGIDFPQMIARKGEVVSQ
;
A
#
# COMPACT_ATOMS: atom_id res chain seq x y z
N MET A 1 -5.02 -9.74 34.70
CA MET A 1 -5.40 -8.59 33.85
C MET A 1 -4.13 -7.88 33.39
N GLU A 2 -4.01 -7.67 32.10
CA GLU A 2 -2.89 -6.89 31.55
C GLU A 2 -3.21 -5.40 31.58
N THR A 3 -2.22 -4.60 31.90
CA THR A 3 -2.35 -3.14 31.98
C THR A 3 -1.43 -2.48 30.94
N TYR A 4 -1.93 -1.49 30.23
CA TYR A 4 -1.20 -0.74 29.22
C TYR A 4 -1.26 0.75 29.53
N ASP A 5 -0.20 1.47 29.17
CA ASP A 5 -0.16 2.93 29.28
C ASP A 5 -1.01 3.59 28.20
N VAL A 6 -0.98 3.02 26.98
CA VAL A 6 -1.73 3.52 25.82
C VAL A 6 -2.38 2.36 25.09
N VAL A 7 -3.63 2.56 24.71
CA VAL A 7 -4.36 1.62 23.83
C VAL A 7 -4.80 2.38 22.59
N VAL A 8 -4.38 1.89 21.42
CA VAL A 8 -4.75 2.48 20.13
C VAL A 8 -5.75 1.56 19.45
N ILE A 9 -6.89 2.11 19.07
CA ILE A 9 -7.95 1.37 18.37
C ILE A 9 -7.89 1.72 16.89
N GLY A 10 -7.63 0.72 16.09
CA GLY A 10 -7.45 0.85 14.64
C GLY A 10 -5.99 0.97 14.22
N SER A 11 -5.61 0.22 13.20
CA SER A 11 -4.23 0.14 12.71
C SER A 11 -4.03 0.84 11.36
N GLY A 12 -4.85 1.82 11.04
CA GLY A 12 -4.64 2.70 9.89
C GLY A 12 -3.43 3.62 10.10
N PRO A 13 -3.12 4.52 9.14
CA PRO A 13 -1.92 5.36 9.23
C PRO A 13 -1.82 6.17 10.52
N GLY A 14 -2.94 6.72 11.02
CA GLY A 14 -2.95 7.41 12.32
C GLY A 14 -2.67 6.48 13.47
N GLY A 15 -3.27 5.29 13.45
CA GLY A 15 -3.15 4.32 14.53
C GLY A 15 -1.78 3.69 14.63
N TYR A 16 -1.23 3.13 13.55
CA TYR A 16 0.08 2.48 13.62
C TYR A 16 1.21 3.48 13.90
N VAL A 17 1.13 4.70 13.37
CA VAL A 17 2.13 5.74 13.64
C VAL A 17 2.10 6.11 15.12
N ALA A 18 0.91 6.31 15.70
CA ALA A 18 0.75 6.62 17.12
C ALA A 18 1.28 5.49 18.00
N ALA A 19 0.98 4.23 17.68
CA ALA A 19 1.44 3.06 18.43
C ALA A 19 2.96 2.93 18.39
N ILE A 20 3.57 3.10 17.23
CA ILE A 20 5.02 3.05 17.07
C ILE A 20 5.68 4.14 17.91
N ARG A 21 5.18 5.37 17.83
CA ARG A 21 5.77 6.49 18.57
C ARG A 21 5.63 6.31 20.08
N ALA A 22 4.46 5.87 20.55
CA ALA A 22 4.25 5.58 21.97
C ALA A 22 5.22 4.52 22.47
N SER A 23 5.45 3.47 21.68
CA SER A 23 6.40 2.40 22.01
C SER A 23 7.84 2.91 22.05
N GLN A 24 8.22 3.77 21.10
CA GLN A 24 9.56 4.39 21.09
C GLN A 24 9.81 5.25 22.32
N LEU A 25 8.75 5.84 22.87
CA LEU A 25 8.83 6.64 24.10
C LEU A 25 8.84 5.81 25.38
N GLY A 26 8.87 4.49 25.27
CA GLY A 26 8.92 3.57 26.40
C GLY A 26 7.58 3.28 27.03
N LEU A 27 6.47 3.71 26.42
CA LEU A 27 5.13 3.41 26.93
C LEU A 27 4.72 1.99 26.56
N ARG A 28 4.07 1.32 27.48
CA ARG A 28 3.50 0.00 27.21
C ARG A 28 2.22 0.20 26.39
N THR A 29 2.26 -0.18 25.11
CA THR A 29 1.25 0.16 24.11
C THR A 29 0.56 -1.09 23.60
N ALA A 30 -0.77 -1.04 23.47
CA ALA A 30 -1.58 -2.05 22.80
C ALA A 30 -2.23 -1.45 21.56
N LEU A 31 -2.21 -2.18 20.46
CA LEU A 31 -2.88 -1.82 19.22
C LEU A 31 -4.00 -2.83 18.97
N VAL A 32 -5.22 -2.35 18.84
CA VAL A 32 -6.41 -3.18 18.63
C VAL A 32 -6.89 -3.02 17.20
N GLU A 33 -6.97 -4.13 16.48
CA GLU A 33 -7.42 -4.16 15.08
C GLU A 33 -8.43 -5.30 14.90
N LYS A 34 -9.57 -5.01 14.28
CA LYS A 34 -10.60 -6.02 14.07
C LYS A 34 -10.35 -6.90 12.84
N TYR A 35 -9.50 -6.47 11.91
CA TYR A 35 -9.16 -7.23 10.71
C TYR A 35 -7.83 -7.96 10.88
N ALA A 36 -7.64 -9.03 10.13
CA ALA A 36 -6.42 -9.83 10.18
C ALA A 36 -5.17 -9.06 9.71
N SER A 37 -5.34 -8.10 8.80
CA SER A 37 -4.24 -7.29 8.27
C SER A 37 -4.21 -5.92 8.93
N LEU A 38 -3.02 -5.48 9.30
CA LEU A 38 -2.77 -4.12 9.77
C LEU A 38 -2.70 -3.13 8.60
N GLY A 39 -2.75 -1.84 8.89
CA GLY A 39 -2.57 -0.78 7.90
C GLY A 39 -3.85 -0.03 7.51
N GLY A 40 -5.02 -0.56 7.87
CA GLY A 40 -6.31 0.09 7.66
C GLY A 40 -6.73 0.22 6.20
N THR A 41 -7.67 1.12 5.94
CA THR A 41 -8.25 1.34 4.61
C THR A 41 -7.20 1.81 3.60
N CYS A 42 -6.31 2.71 3.99
CA CYS A 42 -5.30 3.25 3.07
C CYS A 42 -4.40 2.15 2.50
N LEU A 43 -3.88 1.27 3.35
CA LEU A 43 -3.00 0.20 2.90
C LEU A 43 -3.76 -0.91 2.15
N ASN A 44 -4.90 -1.33 2.67
CA ASN A 44 -5.54 -2.57 2.21
C ASN A 44 -6.56 -2.35 1.09
N VAL A 45 -7.23 -1.21 1.06
CA VAL A 45 -8.40 -0.99 0.19
C VAL A 45 -8.30 0.28 -0.64
N GLY A 46 -7.64 1.32 -0.15
CA GLY A 46 -7.64 2.65 -0.74
C GLY A 46 -6.33 3.08 -1.38
N CYS A 47 -5.57 3.92 -0.68
CA CYS A 47 -4.43 4.68 -1.22
C CYS A 47 -3.35 3.81 -1.87
N ILE A 48 -2.90 2.78 -1.18
CA ILE A 48 -1.76 1.97 -1.65
C ILE A 48 -2.16 1.09 -2.84
N PRO A 49 -3.26 0.31 -2.79
CA PRO A 49 -3.69 -0.45 -3.96
C PRO A 49 -3.99 0.43 -5.18
N SER A 50 -4.66 1.57 -4.99
CA SER A 50 -4.98 2.49 -6.07
C SER A 50 -3.73 3.05 -6.74
N LYS A 51 -2.75 3.48 -5.96
CA LYS A 51 -1.49 4.01 -6.50
C LYS A 51 -0.67 2.95 -7.20
N ALA A 52 -0.67 1.71 -6.72
CA ALA A 52 -0.01 0.61 -7.40
C ALA A 52 -0.60 0.35 -8.79
N LEU A 53 -1.92 0.39 -8.91
CA LEU A 53 -2.60 0.23 -10.20
C LEU A 53 -2.37 1.43 -11.13
N LEU A 54 -2.39 2.65 -10.59
CA LEU A 54 -2.08 3.86 -11.35
C LEU A 54 -0.66 3.85 -11.88
N ASP A 55 0.30 3.39 -11.09
CA ASP A 55 1.69 3.25 -11.53
C ASP A 55 1.80 2.28 -12.69
N SER A 56 1.16 1.12 -12.60
CA SER A 56 1.16 0.12 -13.67
C SER A 56 0.50 0.66 -14.96
N SER A 57 -0.62 1.37 -14.83
CA SER A 57 -1.30 1.95 -15.98
C SER A 57 -0.50 3.08 -16.62
N GLU A 58 0.27 3.85 -15.85
CA GLU A 58 1.14 4.88 -16.36
C GLU A 58 2.29 4.31 -17.21
N HIS A 59 2.87 3.18 -16.80
CA HIS A 59 3.87 2.50 -17.63
C HIS A 59 3.30 2.09 -18.97
N TYR A 60 2.09 1.56 -19.01
CA TYR A 60 1.41 1.22 -20.27
C TYR A 60 1.17 2.46 -21.12
N HIS A 61 0.69 3.55 -20.52
CA HIS A 61 0.43 4.81 -21.20
C HIS A 61 1.70 5.38 -21.83
N GLN A 62 2.81 5.38 -21.09
CA GLN A 62 4.10 5.85 -21.59
C GLN A 62 4.58 5.01 -22.78
N ALA A 63 4.47 3.70 -22.69
CA ALA A 63 4.86 2.81 -23.77
C ALA A 63 4.03 3.05 -25.03
N LYS A 64 2.72 3.27 -24.86
CA LYS A 64 1.78 3.46 -25.96
C LYS A 64 1.92 4.83 -26.62
N GLU A 65 2.06 5.90 -25.82
CA GLU A 65 1.91 7.28 -26.28
C GLU A 65 3.22 8.07 -26.31
N GLN A 66 4.21 7.72 -25.50
CA GLN A 66 5.36 8.58 -25.26
C GLN A 66 6.71 8.00 -25.67
N PHE A 67 6.84 6.68 -25.73
CA PHE A 67 8.15 6.06 -26.02
C PHE A 67 8.69 6.46 -27.40
N ALA A 68 7.83 6.62 -28.38
CA ALA A 68 8.25 7.03 -29.74
C ALA A 68 8.95 8.40 -29.73
N THR A 69 8.52 9.32 -28.88
CA THR A 69 9.15 10.63 -28.71
C THR A 69 10.60 10.53 -28.27
N HIS A 70 10.93 9.48 -27.51
CA HIS A 70 12.28 9.22 -27.04
C HIS A 70 13.09 8.33 -27.98
N GLY A 71 12.56 8.00 -29.13
CA GLY A 71 13.22 7.11 -30.06
C GLY A 71 13.15 5.64 -29.71
N ILE A 72 12.23 5.29 -28.80
CA ILE A 72 12.04 3.90 -28.36
C ILE A 72 10.89 3.29 -29.16
N GLU A 73 11.22 2.23 -29.90
CA GLU A 73 10.23 1.47 -30.65
C GLU A 73 9.66 0.36 -29.78
N VAL A 74 8.33 0.28 -29.76
CA VAL A 74 7.60 -0.76 -29.05
C VAL A 74 6.88 -1.61 -30.10
N GLY A 75 7.15 -2.92 -30.09
CA GLY A 75 6.45 -3.85 -30.96
C GLY A 75 5.01 -4.07 -30.49
N LYS A 76 4.63 -5.34 -30.32
CA LYS A 76 3.29 -5.66 -29.82
C LYS A 76 3.19 -5.28 -28.34
N LEU A 77 2.30 -4.33 -28.02
CA LEU A 77 2.03 -3.91 -26.65
C LEU A 77 0.69 -4.46 -26.20
N GLY A 78 0.67 -5.11 -25.06
CA GLY A 78 -0.55 -5.66 -24.47
C GLY A 78 -0.56 -5.51 -22.96
N ILE A 79 -1.64 -5.91 -22.33
CA ILE A 79 -1.81 -5.89 -20.89
C ILE A 79 -2.11 -7.30 -20.41
N ASP A 80 -1.33 -7.76 -19.43
CA ASP A 80 -1.65 -8.93 -18.62
C ASP A 80 -2.31 -8.44 -17.35
N PHE A 81 -3.64 -8.33 -17.38
CA PHE A 81 -4.40 -7.79 -16.27
C PHE A 81 -4.26 -8.62 -14.98
N PRO A 82 -4.30 -9.96 -15.03
CA PRO A 82 -4.03 -10.76 -13.82
C PRO A 82 -2.70 -10.43 -13.16
N GLN A 83 -1.65 -10.18 -13.95
CA GLN A 83 -0.34 -9.81 -13.39
C GLN A 83 -0.36 -8.42 -12.75
N MET A 84 -1.08 -7.45 -13.32
CA MET A 84 -1.26 -6.14 -12.68
C MET A 84 -1.90 -6.27 -11.31
N ILE A 85 -2.93 -7.09 -11.19
CA ILE A 85 -3.62 -7.33 -9.93
C ILE A 85 -2.70 -8.06 -8.95
N ALA A 86 -1.92 -9.02 -9.42
CA ALA A 86 -0.95 -9.73 -8.57
C ALA A 86 0.11 -8.79 -8.01
N ARG A 87 0.65 -7.89 -8.85
CA ARG A 87 1.60 -6.87 -8.39
C ARG A 87 0.99 -5.94 -7.34
N LYS A 88 -0.24 -5.51 -7.57
CA LYS A 88 -0.97 -4.69 -6.58
C LYS A 88 -1.04 -5.39 -5.23
N GLY A 89 -1.35 -6.67 -5.22
CA GLY A 89 -1.39 -7.49 -4.01
C GLY A 89 -0.03 -7.60 -3.32
N GLU A 90 1.04 -7.78 -4.09
CA GLU A 90 2.41 -7.82 -3.56
C GLU A 90 2.80 -6.49 -2.89
N VAL A 91 2.46 -5.36 -3.52
CA VAL A 91 2.73 -4.03 -2.96
C VAL A 91 2.01 -3.85 -1.63
N VAL A 92 0.76 -4.27 -1.54
CA VAL A 92 -0.02 -4.19 -0.30
C VAL A 92 0.59 -5.06 0.79
N SER A 93 1.16 -6.22 0.43
CA SER A 93 1.70 -7.19 1.39
C SER A 93 3.09 -6.83 1.93
N GLN A 94 3.77 -5.89 1.32
CA GLN A 94 5.10 -5.47 1.77
C GLN A 94 5.12 -4.80 3.14
#